data_3ca873d6a313a2747665b74bd315ac3d
#
_entry.id   3ca873d6a313a2747665b74bd315ac3d
#
_cell.length_a   1.000
_cell.length_b   1.000
_cell.length_c   1.000
_cell.angle_alpha   90.00
_cell.angle_beta   90.00
_cell.angle_gamma   90.00
#
_symmetry.space_group_name_H-M   'P 1'
#
loop_
_entity.id
_entity.type
_entity.pdbx_description
1 polymer ?
#
loop_
_entity_poly.entity_id
_entity_poly.type
_entity_poly.pdbx_seq_one_letter_code
_entity_poly.pdbx_strand_id
1 'polypeptide(L)'
;MARGCRTACRVLVASIVTTAPAVQAGPVEIYREGPRYCPRDRGPDAPALREPDAIERARKLLPDDFCGPNPRMDGCDADAEHVHDTWRIYVHQYRLRAGRHDWQGLDHTYVILDRVGNCIANIPGTPEGGGR
;
A
#
# COMPACT_ATOMS: atom_id res chain seq x y z
N MET A 1 -22.50 4.58 80.37
CA MET A 1 -21.17 4.35 79.80
C MET A 1 -21.39 3.71 78.44
N ALA A 2 -21.34 4.44 77.33
CA ALA A 2 -21.55 3.96 76.04
C ALA A 2 -20.21 4.00 75.24
N ARG A 3 -19.68 2.86 74.88
CA ARG A 3 -18.46 2.78 73.99
C ARG A 3 -18.91 2.76 72.55
N GLY A 4 -18.64 3.84 71.85
CA GLY A 4 -18.86 3.94 70.44
C GLY A 4 -17.80 3.15 69.63
N CYS A 5 -18.25 2.21 68.87
CA CYS A 5 -17.44 1.47 67.88
C CYS A 5 -17.41 2.30 66.59
N ARG A 6 -16.26 2.91 66.27
CA ARG A 6 -16.05 3.57 64.97
C ARG A 6 -15.53 2.55 63.96
N THR A 7 -16.40 2.04 63.15
CA THR A 7 -16.04 1.20 62.01
C THR A 7 -15.57 2.09 60.88
N ALA A 8 -14.27 2.10 60.64
CA ALA A 8 -13.70 2.80 59.48
C ALA A 8 -13.94 1.99 58.23
N CYS A 9 -14.85 2.47 57.39
CA CYS A 9 -15.08 1.88 56.04
C CYS A 9 -13.96 2.36 55.12
N ARG A 10 -13.00 1.47 54.81
CA ARG A 10 -12.00 1.72 53.76
C ARG A 10 -12.63 1.45 52.43
N VAL A 11 -12.90 2.50 51.67
CA VAL A 11 -13.29 2.42 50.27
C VAL A 11 -12.04 2.12 49.47
N LEU A 12 -11.93 0.91 48.94
CA LEU A 12 -10.95 0.52 47.96
C LEU A 12 -11.39 1.06 46.59
N VAL A 13 -10.76 2.14 46.14
CA VAL A 13 -10.92 2.66 44.81
C VAL A 13 -10.07 1.78 43.89
N ALA A 14 -10.70 0.84 43.18
CA ALA A 14 -10.05 0.08 42.14
C ALA A 14 -9.86 0.96 40.91
N SER A 15 -8.63 1.40 40.67
CA SER A 15 -8.25 2.10 39.45
C SER A 15 -8.28 1.13 38.29
N ILE A 16 -9.30 1.24 37.46
CA ILE A 16 -9.38 0.50 36.19
C ILE A 16 -8.43 1.18 35.22
N VAL A 17 -7.25 0.60 35.01
CA VAL A 17 -6.35 1.00 33.94
C VAL A 17 -6.90 0.46 32.64
N THR A 18 -7.64 1.29 31.91
CA THR A 18 -8.04 1.00 30.52
C THR A 18 -6.80 1.14 29.63
N THR A 19 -6.16 0.03 29.35
CA THR A 19 -5.16 -0.03 28.27
C THR A 19 -5.90 0.09 26.94
N ALA A 20 -5.85 1.27 26.34
CA ALA A 20 -6.29 1.44 24.95
C ALA A 20 -5.42 0.55 24.06
N PRO A 21 -6.00 -0.20 23.09
CA PRO A 21 -5.20 -0.94 22.13
C PRO A 21 -4.34 0.07 21.37
N ALA A 22 -3.03 -0.15 21.38
CA ALA A 22 -2.13 0.60 20.52
C ALA A 22 -2.52 0.32 19.07
N VAL A 23 -3.12 1.32 18.42
CA VAL A 23 -3.31 1.30 16.97
C VAL A 23 -1.89 1.30 16.40
N GLN A 24 -1.44 0.16 15.92
CA GLN A 24 -0.21 0.10 15.14
C GLN A 24 -0.49 0.88 13.86
N ALA A 25 -0.02 2.13 13.84
CA ALA A 25 0.09 2.86 12.60
C ALA A 25 1.06 2.07 11.71
N GLY A 26 0.54 1.44 10.66
CA GLY A 26 1.38 0.95 9.58
C GLY A 26 2.25 2.10 9.05
N PRO A 27 3.31 1.84 8.29
CA PRO A 27 4.14 2.89 7.74
C PRO A 27 3.25 3.91 7.05
N VAL A 28 3.28 5.15 7.54
CA VAL A 28 2.54 6.25 6.91
C VAL A 28 3.31 6.58 5.64
N GLU A 29 2.90 5.98 4.54
CA GLU A 29 3.40 6.34 3.24
C GLU A 29 2.77 7.68 2.87
N ILE A 30 3.57 8.73 2.90
CA ILE A 30 3.16 10.06 2.49
C ILE A 30 3.18 10.08 0.96
N TYR A 31 2.05 9.78 0.36
CA TYR A 31 1.88 9.94 -1.08
C TYR A 31 1.69 11.42 -1.41
N ARG A 32 2.44 11.94 -2.36
CA ARG A 32 2.27 13.33 -2.83
C ARG A 32 0.89 13.60 -3.42
N GLU A 33 0.20 12.56 -3.87
CA GLU A 33 -1.10 12.60 -4.54
C GLU A 33 -2.24 12.01 -3.70
N GLY A 34 -2.00 11.75 -2.41
CA GLY A 34 -2.97 11.06 -1.54
C GLY A 34 -2.87 9.54 -1.61
N PRO A 35 -3.69 8.83 -0.81
CA PRO A 35 -3.65 7.37 -0.76
C PRO A 35 -4.14 6.79 -2.08
N ARG A 36 -3.32 5.97 -2.72
CA ARG A 36 -3.73 5.25 -3.92
C ARG A 36 -4.64 4.09 -3.58
N TYR A 37 -5.53 3.76 -4.53
CA TYR A 37 -6.43 2.64 -4.41
C TYR A 37 -5.65 1.31 -4.26
N CYS A 38 -5.87 0.61 -3.16
CA CYS A 38 -5.14 -0.61 -2.79
C CYS A 38 -6.10 -1.64 -2.16
N PRO A 39 -6.98 -2.26 -2.97
CA PRO A 39 -8.05 -3.13 -2.48
C PRO A 39 -7.55 -4.53 -2.10
N ARG A 40 -8.26 -5.13 -1.14
CA ARG A 40 -8.14 -6.55 -0.76
C ARG A 40 -9.48 -7.22 -0.97
N ASP A 41 -9.86 -7.35 -2.23
CA ASP A 41 -11.18 -7.82 -2.67
C ASP A 41 -11.19 -9.26 -3.15
N ARG A 42 -10.06 -9.98 -3.06
CA ARG A 42 -9.93 -11.37 -3.46
C ARG A 42 -9.82 -12.30 -2.26
N GLY A 43 -10.64 -13.34 -2.27
CA GLY A 43 -10.63 -14.34 -1.20
C GLY A 43 -9.38 -15.22 -1.24
N PRO A 44 -9.11 -15.96 -0.12
CA PRO A 44 -7.93 -16.82 0.00
C PRO A 44 -7.91 -17.98 -1.00
N ASP A 45 -9.09 -18.40 -1.46
CA ASP A 45 -9.26 -19.49 -2.43
C ASP A 45 -9.21 -19.03 -3.90
N ALA A 46 -8.99 -17.73 -4.12
CA ALA A 46 -8.80 -17.22 -5.47
C ALA A 46 -7.53 -17.82 -6.10
N PRO A 47 -7.54 -18.09 -7.41
CA PRO A 47 -6.37 -18.66 -8.07
C PRO A 47 -5.17 -17.73 -7.99
N ALA A 48 -3.99 -18.33 -7.87
CA ALA A 48 -2.74 -17.57 -7.93
C ALA A 48 -2.60 -16.86 -9.28
N LEU A 49 -2.13 -15.62 -9.23
CA LEU A 49 -1.89 -14.87 -10.45
C LEU A 49 -0.66 -15.41 -11.19
N ARG A 50 -0.72 -15.34 -12.51
CA ARG A 50 0.45 -15.44 -13.39
C ARG A 50 0.98 -14.04 -13.66
N GLU A 51 2.19 -13.93 -14.14
CA GLU A 51 2.84 -12.65 -14.45
C GLU A 51 1.97 -11.67 -15.26
N PRO A 52 1.38 -12.06 -16.42
CA PRO A 52 0.55 -11.14 -17.20
C PRO A 52 -0.69 -10.68 -16.43
N ASP A 53 -1.29 -11.57 -15.62
CA ASP A 53 -2.47 -11.25 -14.82
C ASP A 53 -2.11 -10.30 -13.68
N ALA A 54 -0.91 -10.45 -13.11
CA ALA A 54 -0.39 -9.55 -12.08
C ALA A 54 -0.12 -8.14 -12.64
N ILE A 55 0.48 -8.04 -13.83
CA ILE A 55 0.71 -6.77 -14.52
C ILE A 55 -0.62 -6.09 -14.84
N GLU A 56 -1.58 -6.82 -15.40
CA GLU A 56 -2.91 -6.28 -15.69
C GLU A 56 -3.62 -5.79 -14.44
N ARG A 57 -3.54 -6.58 -13.35
CA ARG A 57 -4.11 -6.20 -12.07
C ARG A 57 -3.46 -4.93 -11.52
N ALA A 58 -2.15 -4.81 -11.57
CA ALA A 58 -1.44 -3.63 -11.12
C ALA A 58 -1.85 -2.39 -11.92
N ARG A 59 -1.94 -2.49 -13.24
CA ARG A 59 -2.37 -1.37 -14.10
C ARG A 59 -3.77 -0.86 -13.75
N LYS A 60 -4.71 -1.76 -13.40
CA LYS A 60 -6.06 -1.39 -12.97
C LYS A 60 -6.12 -0.67 -11.62
N LEU A 61 -5.05 -0.69 -10.84
CA LEU A 61 -4.95 0.02 -9.57
C LEU A 61 -4.35 1.42 -9.71
N LEU A 62 -3.87 1.77 -10.90
CA LEU A 62 -3.32 3.07 -11.19
C LEU A 62 -4.42 4.06 -11.59
N PRO A 63 -4.18 5.37 -11.46
CA PRO A 63 -5.08 6.38 -12.03
C PRO A 63 -5.29 6.16 -13.52
N ASP A 64 -6.49 6.44 -14.01
CA ASP A 64 -6.89 6.18 -15.41
C ASP A 64 -5.97 6.87 -16.43
N ASP A 65 -5.42 8.01 -16.08
CA ASP A 65 -4.53 8.81 -16.92
C ASP A 65 -3.05 8.43 -16.77
N PHE A 66 -2.72 7.51 -15.86
CA PHE A 66 -1.32 7.16 -15.61
C PHE A 66 -0.64 6.54 -16.84
N CYS A 67 -1.29 5.60 -17.50
CA CYS A 67 -0.81 4.94 -18.71
C CYS A 67 -1.63 5.30 -19.96
N GLY A 68 -2.66 6.15 -19.79
CA GLY A 68 -3.54 6.55 -20.87
C GLY A 68 -2.91 7.59 -21.80
N PRO A 69 -3.64 8.00 -22.84
CA PRO A 69 -3.13 9.02 -23.74
C PRO A 69 -2.91 10.33 -23.00
N ASN A 70 -1.65 10.77 -22.95
CA ASN A 70 -1.23 11.98 -22.27
C ASN A 70 -0.21 12.69 -23.14
N PRO A 71 -0.29 14.04 -23.33
CA PRO A 71 0.66 14.79 -24.13
C PRO A 71 2.13 14.68 -23.66
N ARG A 72 2.33 14.25 -22.42
CA ARG A 72 3.66 14.14 -21.83
C ARG A 72 4.34 12.81 -22.08
N MET A 73 3.59 11.75 -22.44
CA MET A 73 4.13 10.39 -22.58
C MET A 73 3.35 9.60 -23.62
N ASP A 74 3.95 8.53 -24.15
CA ASP A 74 3.35 7.70 -25.16
C ASP A 74 2.76 6.39 -24.62
N GLY A 75 3.14 5.99 -23.42
CA GLY A 75 2.61 4.78 -22.79
C GLY A 75 3.34 4.40 -21.50
N CYS A 76 3.08 3.19 -21.04
CA CYS A 76 3.74 2.58 -19.90
C CYS A 76 4.34 1.23 -20.25
N ASP A 77 5.55 1.02 -19.75
CA ASP A 77 6.14 -0.31 -19.59
C ASP A 77 5.84 -0.84 -18.19
N ALA A 78 5.83 -2.15 -18.04
CA ALA A 78 5.67 -2.81 -16.76
C ALA A 78 6.59 -4.02 -16.66
N ASP A 79 7.36 -4.05 -15.58
CA ASP A 79 8.20 -5.17 -15.19
C ASP A 79 7.61 -5.82 -13.93
N ALA A 80 7.53 -7.14 -13.90
CA ALA A 80 7.03 -7.88 -12.77
C ALA A 80 8.06 -8.88 -12.24
N GLU A 81 8.21 -8.91 -10.94
CA GLU A 81 9.06 -9.85 -10.23
C GLU A 81 8.23 -10.63 -9.22
N HIS A 82 8.36 -11.96 -9.23
CA HIS A 82 7.74 -12.81 -8.21
C HIS A 82 8.74 -13.11 -7.10
N VAL A 83 8.49 -12.56 -5.93
CA VAL A 83 9.36 -12.73 -4.75
C VAL A 83 8.56 -13.35 -3.62
N HIS A 84 8.92 -14.57 -3.24
CA HIS A 84 8.17 -15.39 -2.29
C HIS A 84 6.71 -15.55 -2.77
N ASP A 85 5.73 -15.14 -1.95
CA ASP A 85 4.30 -15.18 -2.29
C ASP A 85 3.75 -13.83 -2.76
N THR A 86 4.60 -12.94 -3.24
CA THR A 86 4.22 -11.61 -3.68
C THR A 86 4.68 -11.31 -5.10
N TRP A 87 3.87 -10.56 -5.82
CA TRP A 87 4.22 -9.92 -7.06
C TRP A 87 4.65 -8.49 -6.80
N ARG A 88 5.82 -8.11 -7.29
CA ARG A 88 6.32 -6.75 -7.31
C ARG A 88 6.27 -6.25 -8.74
N ILE A 89 5.43 -5.26 -8.99
CA ILE A 89 5.21 -4.72 -10.33
C ILE A 89 5.69 -3.27 -10.36
N TYR A 90 6.66 -3.00 -11.21
CA TYR A 90 7.15 -1.67 -11.48
C TYR A 90 6.56 -1.19 -12.80
N VAL A 91 5.80 -0.09 -12.77
CA VAL A 91 5.16 0.51 -13.94
C VAL A 91 5.75 1.89 -14.15
N HIS A 92 6.27 2.15 -15.34
CA HIS A 92 6.92 3.40 -15.67
C HIS A 92 6.44 3.93 -17.02
N GLN A 93 6.22 5.23 -17.08
CA GLN A 93 5.84 5.93 -18.28
C GLN A 93 7.04 6.02 -19.24
N TYR A 94 6.79 6.04 -20.55
CA TYR A 94 7.82 6.24 -21.54
C TYR A 94 7.39 7.25 -22.61
N ARG A 95 8.38 7.82 -23.30
CA ARG A 95 8.24 8.51 -24.58
C ARG A 95 8.99 7.74 -25.66
N LEU A 96 8.45 7.79 -26.85
CA LEU A 96 9.16 7.28 -28.01
C LEU A 96 10.16 8.33 -28.51
N ARG A 97 11.44 7.99 -28.48
CA ARG A 97 12.51 8.75 -29.08
C ARG A 97 13.26 7.88 -30.10
N ALA A 98 13.21 8.24 -31.36
CA ALA A 98 13.79 7.46 -32.44
C ALA A 98 13.36 5.96 -32.39
N GLY A 99 12.08 5.69 -32.10
CA GLY A 99 11.52 4.35 -32.02
C GLY A 99 11.90 3.55 -30.77
N ARG A 100 12.53 4.18 -29.78
CA ARG A 100 12.90 3.56 -28.49
C ARG A 100 12.14 4.19 -27.34
N HIS A 101 11.89 3.40 -26.30
CA HIS A 101 11.32 3.90 -25.05
C HIS A 101 12.37 4.71 -24.30
N ASP A 102 12.00 5.92 -23.92
CA ASP A 102 12.77 6.81 -23.06
C ASP A 102 11.93 7.15 -21.82
N TRP A 103 12.45 6.79 -20.66
CA TRP A 103 11.78 6.94 -19.37
C TRP A 103 12.24 8.17 -18.57
N GLN A 104 13.21 8.91 -19.08
CA GLN A 104 13.80 10.04 -18.35
C GLN A 104 12.79 11.14 -18.06
N GLY A 105 12.71 11.53 -16.79
CA GLY A 105 11.86 12.62 -16.32
C GLY A 105 10.36 12.32 -16.36
N LEU A 106 9.99 11.06 -16.49
CA LEU A 106 8.60 10.58 -16.45
C LEU A 106 8.27 9.90 -15.15
N ASP A 107 6.96 9.80 -14.87
CA ASP A 107 6.48 9.19 -13.63
C ASP A 107 6.57 7.66 -13.67
N HIS A 108 6.73 7.09 -12.50
CA HIS A 108 6.75 5.66 -12.28
C HIS A 108 6.04 5.33 -10.97
N THR A 109 5.64 4.09 -10.83
CA THR A 109 4.93 3.60 -9.65
C THR A 109 5.31 2.16 -9.37
N TYR A 110 5.10 1.76 -8.13
CA TYR A 110 5.41 0.43 -7.64
C TYR A 110 4.17 -0.17 -6.99
N VAL A 111 3.74 -1.32 -7.48
CA VAL A 111 2.59 -2.04 -6.95
C VAL A 111 3.04 -3.38 -6.41
N ILE A 112 2.67 -3.70 -5.18
CA ILE A 112 2.90 -5.01 -4.58
C ILE A 112 1.56 -5.70 -4.40
N LEU A 113 1.45 -6.90 -4.93
CA LEU A 113 0.27 -7.76 -4.80
C LEU A 113 0.65 -9.04 -4.05
N ASP A 114 -0.31 -9.60 -3.31
CA ASP A 114 -0.16 -10.96 -2.82
C ASP A 114 -0.35 -11.99 -3.95
N ARG A 115 -0.19 -13.26 -3.63
CA ARG A 115 -0.29 -14.38 -4.58
C ARG A 115 -1.60 -14.37 -5.38
N VAL A 116 -2.70 -13.95 -4.80
CA VAL A 116 -4.03 -13.94 -5.44
C VAL A 116 -4.43 -12.59 -6.02
N GLY A 117 -3.61 -11.56 -5.84
CA GLY A 117 -3.83 -10.22 -6.42
C GLY A 117 -4.47 -9.19 -5.50
N ASN A 118 -4.50 -9.43 -4.19
CA ASN A 118 -4.82 -8.37 -3.24
C ASN A 118 -3.67 -7.36 -3.18
N CYS A 119 -4.00 -6.09 -3.14
CA CYS A 119 -2.99 -5.05 -3.06
C CYS A 119 -2.38 -5.02 -1.65
N ILE A 120 -1.06 -5.07 -1.57
CA ILE A 120 -0.28 -4.88 -0.35
C ILE A 120 0.22 -3.43 -0.27
N ALA A 121 0.68 -2.89 -1.40
CA ALA A 121 1.14 -1.52 -1.51
C ALA A 121 0.94 -1.00 -2.94
N ASN A 122 0.65 0.28 -3.06
CA ASN A 122 0.55 1.01 -4.32
C ASN A 122 1.21 2.37 -4.14
N ILE A 123 2.48 2.46 -4.52
CA ILE A 123 3.41 3.52 -4.12
C ILE A 123 3.82 4.32 -5.35
N PRO A 124 3.58 5.65 -5.38
CA PRO A 124 4.14 6.51 -6.42
C PRO A 124 5.67 6.56 -6.31
N GLY A 125 6.35 6.41 -7.43
CA GLY A 125 7.79 6.34 -7.46
C GLY A 125 8.36 4.98 -7.12
N THR A 126 9.64 4.92 -6.81
CA THR A 126 10.30 3.72 -6.31
C THR A 126 10.35 3.72 -4.78
N PRO A 127 10.26 2.54 -4.12
CA PRO A 127 10.35 2.43 -2.68
C PRO A 127 11.70 2.91 -2.12
N GLU A 128 12.71 2.79 -2.91
CA GLU A 128 14.03 3.33 -2.62
C GLU A 128 14.04 4.76 -3.11
N GLY A 129 13.76 5.74 -2.30
CA GLY A 129 13.86 7.16 -2.63
C GLY A 129 15.14 7.50 -3.41
N GLY A 130 15.28 6.81 -4.52
CA GLY A 130 16.46 6.66 -5.31
C GLY A 130 16.72 7.90 -6.11
N GLY A 131 17.34 8.84 -5.47
CA GLY A 131 18.27 9.66 -6.17
C GLY A 131 19.41 8.79 -6.71
N ARG A 132 19.50 8.64 -7.99
CA ARG A 132 20.75 8.48 -8.71
C ARG A 132 20.89 9.60 -9.68
#